data_b66fb9c369cd196b4eb3b2b113d6456b
#
_entry.id   b66fb9c369cd196b4eb3b2b113d6456b
#
_cell.length_a   1.000
_cell.length_b   1.000
_cell.length_c   1.000
_cell.angle_alpha   90.00
_cell.angle_beta   90.00
_cell.angle_gamma   90.00
#
_symmetry.space_group_name_H-M   'P 1'
#
loop_
_entity.id
_entity.type
_entity.pdbx_description
1 polymer ?
#
loop_
_entity_poly.entity_id
_entity_poly.type
_entity_poly.pdbx_seq_one_letter_code
_entity_poly.pdbx_strand_id
1 'polypeptide(L)'
;MKPTPRRPFYQSTDILSLDVIPVEAYSPFAEKFFTDAKRAFSPEVFSRLYHRFEGVTWYVQSVLNRIWSEGGGLEADRDVEDAVDGLVEDRAMTFHDLMESQTDVGRTLLKAIAAEGTVSEITAGAFLSRHGLVAPSSVRAALPGLIEHDLVYRSQSGYIVYDYLLAEYLRRIGDATCRPLL
;
A
#
# COMPACT_ATOMS: atom_id res chain seq x y z
N MET A 1 6.16 -3.88 19.26
CA MET A 1 5.12 -4.45 20.17
C MET A 1 5.83 -5.24 21.26
N LYS A 2 5.69 -4.86 22.55
CA LYS A 2 6.34 -5.62 23.63
C LYS A 2 5.64 -6.97 23.77
N PRO A 3 6.36 -8.10 23.75
CA PRO A 3 5.76 -9.42 23.88
C PRO A 3 5.10 -9.58 25.26
N THR A 4 3.92 -10.13 25.27
CA THR A 4 3.15 -10.38 26.50
C THR A 4 3.65 -11.66 27.19
N PRO A 5 3.90 -11.68 28.53
CA PRO A 5 4.52 -12.81 29.25
C PRO A 5 3.73 -14.12 29.30
N ARG A 6 2.56 -14.19 28.66
CA ARG A 6 1.64 -15.35 28.74
C ARG A 6 1.69 -16.31 27.54
N ARG A 7 2.62 -16.14 26.60
CA ARG A 7 2.78 -17.10 25.50
C ARG A 7 3.73 -18.22 25.89
N PRO A 8 3.33 -19.51 25.77
CA PRO A 8 4.27 -20.63 25.86
C PRO A 8 5.38 -20.37 24.84
N PHE A 9 6.62 -20.55 25.14
CA PHE A 9 7.80 -20.24 24.30
C PHE A 9 8.33 -18.80 24.34
N TYR A 10 7.80 -17.90 25.19
CA TYR A 10 8.31 -16.54 25.32
C TYR A 10 9.82 -16.47 25.66
N GLN A 11 10.35 -17.47 26.37
CA GLN A 11 11.75 -17.54 26.77
C GLN A 11 12.62 -18.46 25.92
N SER A 12 12.03 -19.15 24.94
CA SER A 12 12.73 -20.13 24.10
C SER A 12 12.86 -19.72 22.63
N THR A 13 12.48 -18.49 22.30
CA THR A 13 12.58 -17.95 20.91
C THR A 13 13.42 -16.69 20.90
N ASP A 14 14.46 -16.70 20.08
CA ASP A 14 15.18 -15.47 19.72
C ASP A 14 14.32 -14.65 18.75
N ILE A 15 14.14 -13.37 19.05
CA ILE A 15 13.43 -12.45 18.16
C ILE A 15 14.45 -11.89 17.18
N LEU A 16 14.39 -12.38 15.93
CA LEU A 16 15.12 -11.80 14.82
C LEU A 16 14.28 -10.71 14.20
N SER A 17 14.74 -9.47 14.21
CA SER A 17 14.15 -8.36 13.46
C SER A 17 14.81 -8.30 12.09
N LEU A 18 14.01 -8.39 11.03
CA LEU A 18 14.47 -8.19 9.67
C LEU A 18 14.05 -6.79 9.24
N ASP A 19 15.02 -5.96 8.90
CA ASP A 19 14.80 -4.66 8.29
C ASP A 19 14.67 -4.79 6.77
N VAL A 20 14.28 -3.69 6.10
CA VAL A 20 14.25 -3.63 4.64
C VAL A 20 15.65 -3.79 4.06
N ILE A 21 15.78 -4.44 2.92
CA ILE A 21 17.04 -4.54 2.20
C ILE A 21 17.41 -3.14 1.68
N PRO A 22 18.58 -2.57 2.02
CA PRO A 22 18.98 -1.26 1.51
C PRO A 22 18.97 -1.21 -0.02
N VAL A 23 18.56 -0.08 -0.59
CA VAL A 23 18.43 0.08 -2.05
C VAL A 23 19.77 -0.16 -2.76
N GLU A 24 20.89 0.21 -2.13
CA GLU A 24 22.25 0.02 -2.66
C GLU A 24 22.65 -1.45 -2.78
N ALA A 25 22.08 -2.31 -1.94
CA ALA A 25 22.31 -3.76 -2.01
C ALA A 25 21.27 -4.44 -2.93
N TYR A 26 20.05 -3.90 -2.97
CA TYR A 26 18.97 -4.51 -3.73
C TYR A 26 19.04 -4.19 -5.23
N SER A 27 19.41 -2.96 -5.62
CA SER A 27 19.49 -2.53 -7.02
C SER A 27 20.43 -3.40 -7.86
N PRO A 28 21.69 -3.66 -7.46
CA PRO A 28 22.59 -4.53 -8.24
C PRO A 28 22.08 -5.98 -8.38
N PHE A 29 21.39 -6.47 -7.34
CA PHE A 29 20.77 -7.80 -7.39
C PHE A 29 19.65 -7.85 -8.43
N ALA A 30 18.74 -6.86 -8.44
CA ALA A 30 17.65 -6.77 -9.41
C ALA A 30 18.19 -6.57 -10.83
N GLU A 31 19.17 -5.66 -11.02
CA GLU A 31 19.82 -5.37 -12.29
C GLU A 31 20.38 -6.64 -12.94
N LYS A 32 21.05 -7.47 -12.14
CA LYS A 32 21.64 -8.73 -12.65
C LYS A 32 20.59 -9.61 -13.34
N PHE A 33 19.39 -9.75 -12.80
CA PHE A 33 18.33 -10.56 -13.41
C PHE A 33 17.90 -10.04 -14.77
N PHE A 34 17.75 -8.72 -14.92
CA PHE A 34 17.36 -8.10 -16.18
C PHE A 34 18.47 -8.20 -17.23
N THR A 35 19.71 -7.88 -16.83
CA THR A 35 20.87 -7.87 -17.74
C THR A 35 21.28 -9.27 -18.20
N ASP A 36 21.21 -10.28 -17.32
CA ASP A 36 21.45 -11.69 -17.69
C ASP A 36 20.46 -12.16 -18.78
N ALA A 37 19.24 -11.64 -18.78
CA ALA A 37 18.22 -11.90 -19.81
C ALA A 37 18.28 -10.92 -20.99
N LYS A 38 19.29 -10.05 -21.07
CA LYS A 38 19.44 -9.00 -22.10
C LYS A 38 18.25 -8.04 -22.14
N ARG A 39 17.70 -7.70 -20.99
CA ARG A 39 16.63 -6.73 -20.82
C ARG A 39 17.20 -5.46 -20.22
N ALA A 40 16.61 -4.34 -20.57
CA ALA A 40 17.00 -3.05 -20.02
C ALA A 40 16.66 -2.94 -18.52
N PHE A 41 17.50 -2.21 -17.79
CA PHE A 41 17.32 -1.89 -16.39
C PHE A 41 17.86 -0.50 -16.10
N SER A 42 17.04 0.36 -15.50
CA SER A 42 17.45 1.67 -15.00
C SER A 42 17.52 1.66 -13.48
N PRO A 43 18.71 1.85 -12.87
CA PRO A 43 18.86 1.96 -11.43
C PRO A 43 18.04 3.12 -10.84
N GLU A 44 17.85 4.21 -11.59
CA GLU A 44 17.10 5.39 -11.17
C GLU A 44 15.58 5.07 -11.09
N VAL A 45 15.05 4.34 -12.07
CA VAL A 45 13.65 3.88 -12.05
C VAL A 45 13.45 2.89 -10.91
N PHE A 46 14.40 1.97 -10.73
CA PHE A 46 14.38 1.03 -9.61
C PHE A 46 14.39 1.75 -8.26
N SER A 47 15.21 2.78 -8.10
CA SER A 47 15.27 3.56 -6.86
C SER A 47 13.91 4.23 -6.55
N ARG A 48 13.24 4.79 -7.56
CA ARG A 48 11.89 5.38 -7.38
C ARG A 48 10.85 4.32 -7.04
N LEU A 49 10.87 3.17 -7.70
CA LEU A 49 10.02 2.03 -7.37
C LEU A 49 10.24 1.58 -5.91
N TYR A 50 11.50 1.44 -5.50
CA TYR A 50 11.87 1.06 -4.14
C TYR A 50 11.30 2.04 -3.10
N HIS A 51 11.51 3.34 -3.31
CA HIS A 51 11.04 4.37 -2.38
C HIS A 51 9.51 4.52 -2.39
N ARG A 52 8.84 4.30 -3.52
CA ARG A 52 7.37 4.27 -3.60
C ARG A 52 6.75 3.26 -2.63
N PHE A 53 7.39 2.11 -2.47
CA PHE A 53 6.95 1.03 -1.59
C PHE A 53 7.76 0.93 -0.29
N GLU A 54 8.48 2.00 0.08
CA GLU A 54 9.27 2.09 1.32
C GLU A 54 10.21 0.89 1.54
N GLY A 55 10.72 0.31 0.45
CA GLY A 55 11.60 -0.86 0.48
C GLY A 55 10.92 -2.18 0.86
N VAL A 56 9.59 -2.22 0.94
CA VAL A 56 8.86 -3.47 1.21
C VAL A 56 9.06 -4.44 0.06
N THR A 57 9.91 -5.42 0.30
CA THR A 57 10.43 -6.36 -0.71
C THR A 57 9.33 -7.05 -1.51
N TRP A 58 8.22 -7.40 -0.86
CA TRP A 58 7.10 -8.07 -1.52
C TRP A 58 6.49 -7.23 -2.66
N TYR A 59 6.26 -5.94 -2.45
CA TYR A 59 5.72 -5.06 -3.50
C TYR A 59 6.73 -4.81 -4.61
N VAL A 60 7.99 -4.53 -4.24
CA VAL A 60 9.06 -4.30 -5.22
C VAL A 60 9.23 -5.55 -6.11
N GLN A 61 9.30 -6.74 -5.52
CA GLN A 61 9.40 -8.00 -6.28
C GLN A 61 8.16 -8.27 -7.13
N SER A 62 6.96 -7.98 -6.64
CA SER A 62 5.73 -8.19 -7.40
C SER A 62 5.71 -7.35 -8.68
N VAL A 63 6.12 -6.09 -8.60
CA VAL A 63 6.23 -5.19 -9.77
C VAL A 63 7.31 -5.69 -10.73
N LEU A 64 8.51 -5.96 -10.23
CA LEU A 64 9.61 -6.47 -11.09
C LEU A 64 9.25 -7.80 -11.76
N ASN A 65 8.60 -8.71 -11.03
CA ASN A 65 8.17 -10.00 -11.56
C ASN A 65 7.10 -9.84 -12.65
N ARG A 66 6.19 -8.87 -12.49
CA ARG A 66 5.20 -8.54 -13.52
C ARG A 66 5.86 -8.05 -14.80
N ILE A 67 6.70 -7.03 -14.70
CA ILE A 67 7.48 -6.51 -15.84
C ILE A 67 8.26 -7.64 -16.51
N TRP A 68 8.90 -8.48 -15.72
CA TRP A 68 9.66 -9.62 -16.21
C TRP A 68 8.79 -10.63 -16.96
N SER A 69 7.66 -11.04 -16.39
CA SER A 69 6.79 -12.08 -16.98
C SER A 69 6.11 -11.62 -18.27
N GLU A 70 5.89 -10.31 -18.43
CA GLU A 70 5.38 -9.70 -19.63
C GLU A 70 6.44 -9.47 -20.72
N GLY A 71 7.69 -9.84 -20.46
CA GLY A 71 8.79 -9.72 -21.41
C GLY A 71 9.45 -8.34 -21.46
N GLY A 72 9.05 -7.42 -20.57
CA GLY A 72 9.54 -6.04 -20.51
C GLY A 72 10.92 -5.89 -19.85
N GLY A 73 11.45 -4.66 -19.92
CA GLY A 73 12.57 -4.14 -19.13
C GLY A 73 12.08 -3.07 -18.18
N LEU A 74 12.93 -2.64 -17.26
CA LEU A 74 12.69 -1.53 -16.34
C LEU A 74 13.42 -0.28 -16.85
N GLU A 75 12.80 0.48 -17.73
CA GLU A 75 13.44 1.61 -18.45
C GLU A 75 12.89 2.97 -18.02
N ALA A 76 11.59 3.04 -17.77
CA ALA A 76 10.87 4.26 -17.45
C ALA A 76 9.84 4.06 -16.33
N ASP A 77 9.41 5.16 -15.71
CA ASP A 77 8.36 5.13 -14.68
C ASP A 77 7.06 4.50 -15.20
N ARG A 78 6.79 4.63 -16.49
CA ARG A 78 5.63 4.00 -17.13
C ARG A 78 5.63 2.49 -16.97
N ASP A 79 6.77 1.83 -17.05
CA ASP A 79 6.85 0.36 -16.88
C ASP A 79 6.41 -0.04 -15.48
N VAL A 80 6.73 0.78 -14.48
CA VAL A 80 6.28 0.60 -13.10
C VAL A 80 4.78 0.85 -12.98
N GLU A 81 4.26 1.94 -13.58
CA GLU A 81 2.83 2.25 -13.51
C GLU A 81 1.98 1.18 -14.19
N ASP A 82 2.35 0.74 -15.39
CA ASP A 82 1.63 -0.32 -16.12
C ASP A 82 1.62 -1.64 -15.31
N ALA A 83 2.74 -1.97 -14.66
CA ALA A 83 2.82 -3.16 -13.82
C ALA A 83 1.98 -3.04 -12.53
N VAL A 84 1.99 -1.87 -11.87
CA VAL A 84 1.14 -1.60 -10.71
C VAL A 84 -0.33 -1.65 -11.10
N ASP A 85 -0.69 -1.08 -12.25
CA ASP A 85 -2.04 -1.11 -12.80
C ASP A 85 -2.55 -2.54 -12.94
N GLY A 86 -1.75 -3.39 -13.57
CA GLY A 86 -2.11 -4.79 -13.71
C GLY A 86 -2.21 -5.53 -12.38
N LEU A 87 -1.31 -5.28 -11.42
CA LEU A 87 -1.39 -5.90 -10.08
C LEU A 87 -2.65 -5.48 -9.31
N VAL A 88 -3.10 -4.24 -9.48
CA VAL A 88 -4.35 -3.73 -8.90
C VAL A 88 -5.56 -4.37 -9.58
N GLU A 89 -5.53 -4.48 -10.92
CA GLU A 89 -6.61 -5.09 -11.70
C GLU A 89 -6.80 -6.57 -11.35
N ASP A 90 -5.72 -7.34 -11.22
CA ASP A 90 -5.76 -8.74 -10.80
C ASP A 90 -6.42 -8.96 -9.44
N ARG A 91 -6.43 -7.93 -8.57
CA ARG A 91 -7.00 -7.97 -7.23
C ARG A 91 -8.29 -7.17 -7.07
N ALA A 92 -8.76 -6.53 -8.13
CA ALA A 92 -9.90 -5.62 -8.07
C ALA A 92 -11.14 -6.26 -7.45
N MET A 93 -11.44 -7.53 -7.78
CA MET A 93 -12.58 -8.26 -7.19
C MET A 93 -12.38 -8.47 -5.68
N THR A 94 -11.20 -8.89 -5.25
CA THR A 94 -10.89 -9.08 -3.82
C THR A 94 -11.01 -7.77 -3.05
N PHE A 95 -10.50 -6.66 -3.62
CA PHE A 95 -10.62 -5.35 -3.00
C PHE A 95 -12.06 -4.84 -2.97
N HIS A 96 -12.84 -5.14 -4.01
CA HIS A 96 -14.27 -4.84 -4.04
C HIS A 96 -15.00 -5.57 -2.92
N ASP A 97 -14.84 -6.88 -2.78
CA ASP A 97 -15.49 -7.69 -1.75
C ASP A 97 -15.10 -7.24 -0.34
N LEU A 98 -13.80 -6.90 -0.16
CA LEU A 98 -13.31 -6.33 1.08
C LEU A 98 -14.02 -5.01 1.41
N MET A 99 -14.20 -4.13 0.42
CA MET A 99 -14.92 -2.86 0.61
C MET A 99 -16.40 -3.09 0.93
N GLU A 100 -17.07 -4.04 0.27
CA GLU A 100 -18.46 -4.35 0.54
C GLU A 100 -18.68 -4.96 1.95
N SER A 101 -17.67 -5.61 2.51
CA SER A 101 -17.71 -6.12 3.89
C SER A 101 -17.65 -5.02 4.96
N GLN A 102 -17.24 -3.79 4.58
CA GLN A 102 -17.11 -2.68 5.52
C GLN A 102 -18.43 -1.90 5.67
N THR A 103 -18.59 -1.22 6.81
CA THR A 103 -19.69 -0.27 7.00
C THR A 103 -19.52 0.94 6.06
N ASP A 104 -20.59 1.67 5.78
CA ASP A 104 -20.56 2.87 4.92
C ASP A 104 -19.53 3.90 5.41
N VAL A 105 -19.49 4.13 6.72
CA VAL A 105 -18.50 5.03 7.33
C VAL A 105 -17.10 4.46 7.19
N GLY A 106 -16.92 3.15 7.38
CA GLY A 106 -15.64 2.46 7.21
C GLY A 106 -15.12 2.57 5.76
N ARG A 107 -15.97 2.34 4.76
CA ARG A 107 -15.64 2.52 3.34
C ARG A 107 -15.22 3.96 3.02
N THR A 108 -16.02 4.93 3.48
CA THR A 108 -15.72 6.34 3.26
C THR A 108 -14.41 6.74 3.92
N LEU A 109 -14.19 6.30 5.16
CA LEU A 109 -12.98 6.60 5.91
C LEU A 109 -11.74 5.97 5.25
N LEU A 110 -11.84 4.73 4.79
CA LEU A 110 -10.74 4.04 4.13
C LEU A 110 -10.35 4.72 2.81
N LYS A 111 -11.35 5.15 2.00
CA LYS A 111 -11.13 5.95 0.80
C LYS A 111 -10.48 7.30 1.11
N ALA A 112 -10.93 7.96 2.17
CA ALA A 112 -10.38 9.25 2.60
C ALA A 112 -8.90 9.15 3.01
N ILE A 113 -8.53 8.11 3.76
CA ILE A 113 -7.14 7.87 4.16
C ILE A 113 -6.30 7.56 2.91
N ALA A 114 -6.79 6.74 1.99
CA ALA A 114 -6.08 6.40 0.75
C ALA A 114 -5.82 7.63 -0.12
N ALA A 115 -6.81 8.54 -0.22
CA ALA A 115 -6.69 9.76 -1.02
C ALA A 115 -5.64 10.74 -0.46
N GLU A 116 -5.52 10.87 0.87
CA GLU A 116 -4.54 11.75 1.50
C GLU A 116 -3.18 11.06 1.77
N GLY A 117 -3.11 9.73 1.64
CA GLY A 117 -1.92 8.92 1.92
C GLY A 117 -1.65 8.77 3.42
N THR A 118 -1.51 9.87 4.15
CA THR A 118 -1.30 9.87 5.61
C THR A 118 -2.17 10.92 6.27
N VAL A 119 -2.93 10.52 7.29
CA VAL A 119 -3.86 11.39 8.01
C VAL A 119 -3.48 11.49 9.49
N SER A 120 -2.93 12.63 9.91
CA SER A 120 -2.52 12.86 11.30
C SER A 120 -3.73 13.09 12.23
N GLU A 121 -4.71 13.88 11.77
CA GLU A 121 -5.88 14.30 12.53
C GLU A 121 -7.19 13.79 11.89
N ILE A 122 -7.46 12.50 12.05
CA ILE A 122 -8.55 11.79 11.38
C ILE A 122 -9.96 12.28 11.77
N THR A 123 -10.09 13.06 12.83
CA THR A 123 -11.36 13.65 13.29
C THR A 123 -11.39 15.17 13.12
N ALA A 124 -10.41 15.77 12.47
CA ALA A 124 -10.40 17.20 12.19
C ALA A 124 -11.57 17.61 11.29
N GLY A 125 -12.22 18.73 11.60
CA GLY A 125 -13.37 19.20 10.84
C GLY A 125 -13.08 19.38 9.34
N ALA A 126 -11.88 19.85 8.99
CA ALA A 126 -11.46 20.03 7.60
C ALA A 126 -11.36 18.70 6.84
N PHE A 127 -10.81 17.65 7.47
CA PHE A 127 -10.75 16.31 6.91
C PHE A 127 -12.16 15.72 6.71
N LEU A 128 -12.99 15.80 7.75
CA LEU A 128 -14.38 15.30 7.70
C LEU A 128 -15.18 15.96 6.58
N SER A 129 -15.12 17.28 6.49
CA SER A 129 -15.85 18.06 5.48
C SER A 129 -15.38 17.73 4.05
N ARG A 130 -14.07 17.57 3.84
CA ARG A 130 -13.50 17.25 2.52
C ARG A 130 -13.95 15.91 2.00
N HIS A 131 -14.10 14.93 2.90
CA HIS A 131 -14.41 13.54 2.54
C HIS A 131 -15.86 13.13 2.82
N GLY A 132 -16.74 14.07 3.13
CA GLY A 132 -18.17 13.76 3.36
C GLY A 132 -18.44 12.93 4.63
N LEU A 133 -17.52 12.94 5.59
CA LEU A 133 -17.69 12.27 6.87
C LEU A 133 -18.49 13.15 7.82
N VAL A 134 -19.63 12.64 8.30
CA VAL A 134 -20.66 13.46 8.97
C VAL A 134 -20.22 13.91 10.38
N ALA A 135 -19.60 13.01 11.16
CA ALA A 135 -19.32 13.28 12.56
C ALA A 135 -18.01 12.61 13.05
N PRO A 136 -17.27 13.30 13.95
CA PRO A 136 -16.09 12.70 14.58
C PRO A 136 -16.38 11.41 15.36
N SER A 137 -17.57 11.27 15.93
CA SER A 137 -17.99 10.07 16.68
C SER A 137 -18.12 8.84 15.78
N SER A 138 -18.65 9.01 14.56
CA SER A 138 -18.79 7.93 13.58
C SER A 138 -17.43 7.41 13.13
N VAL A 139 -16.46 8.33 12.89
CA VAL A 139 -15.08 7.98 12.55
C VAL A 139 -14.41 7.22 13.70
N ARG A 140 -14.55 7.69 14.95
CA ARG A 140 -14.02 7.01 16.14
C ARG A 140 -14.61 5.62 16.35
N ALA A 141 -15.87 5.41 15.95
CA ALA A 141 -16.53 4.11 16.04
C ALA A 141 -16.06 3.14 14.93
N ALA A 142 -15.81 3.63 13.71
CA ALA A 142 -15.40 2.79 12.57
C ALA A 142 -13.90 2.45 12.59
N LEU A 143 -13.05 3.37 13.03
CA LEU A 143 -11.58 3.23 12.96
C LEU A 143 -11.03 1.98 13.65
N PRO A 144 -11.49 1.59 14.87
CA PRO A 144 -10.99 0.37 15.52
C PRO A 144 -11.18 -0.89 14.68
N GLY A 145 -12.33 -1.04 13.99
CA GLY A 145 -12.59 -2.17 13.11
C GLY A 145 -11.63 -2.21 11.91
N LEU A 146 -11.33 -1.05 11.30
CA LEU A 146 -10.35 -0.98 10.21
C LEU A 146 -8.94 -1.37 10.68
N ILE A 147 -8.58 -1.03 11.91
CA ILE A 147 -7.28 -1.40 12.50
C ILE A 147 -7.25 -2.89 12.87
N GLU A 148 -8.31 -3.42 13.45
CA GLU A 148 -8.44 -4.83 13.84
C GLU A 148 -8.36 -5.78 12.63
N HIS A 149 -8.89 -5.33 11.50
CA HIS A 149 -8.83 -6.07 10.22
C HIS A 149 -7.58 -5.76 9.38
N ASP A 150 -6.57 -5.11 9.94
CA ASP A 150 -5.32 -4.76 9.26
C ASP A 150 -5.50 -3.94 7.97
N LEU A 151 -6.59 -3.17 7.86
CA LEU A 151 -6.84 -2.28 6.71
C LEU A 151 -6.16 -0.92 6.85
N VAL A 152 -6.04 -0.47 8.11
CA VAL A 152 -5.41 0.80 8.48
C VAL A 152 -4.46 0.54 9.64
N TYR A 153 -3.29 1.15 9.60
CA TYR A 153 -2.40 1.18 10.74
C TYR A 153 -2.04 2.61 11.15
N ARG A 154 -1.62 2.77 12.39
CA ARG A 154 -1.16 4.04 12.91
C ARG A 154 0.36 4.08 12.91
N SER A 155 0.94 4.90 12.04
CA SER A 155 2.37 5.25 12.02
C SER A 155 2.66 6.42 12.98
N GLN A 156 3.92 6.83 13.03
CA GLN A 156 4.31 8.05 13.78
C GLN A 156 3.70 9.33 13.18
N SER A 157 3.49 9.36 11.85
CA SER A 157 2.96 10.50 11.11
C SER A 157 1.44 10.52 11.03
N GLY A 158 0.75 9.41 11.29
CA GLY A 158 -0.71 9.34 11.21
C GLY A 158 -1.25 7.96 10.81
N TYR A 159 -2.48 7.95 10.35
CA TYR A 159 -3.16 6.76 9.86
C TYR A 159 -2.91 6.57 8.37
N ILE A 160 -2.60 5.34 7.97
CA ILE A 160 -2.22 4.95 6.61
C ILE A 160 -2.95 3.66 6.26
N VAL A 161 -3.36 3.49 5.01
CA VAL A 161 -3.87 2.19 4.51
C VAL A 161 -2.72 1.19 4.49
N TYR A 162 -2.94 -0.01 5.06
CA TYR A 162 -1.88 -0.99 5.24
C TYR A 162 -1.37 -1.58 3.92
N ASP A 163 -2.27 -1.94 3.01
CA ASP A 163 -1.92 -2.52 1.70
C ASP A 163 -1.79 -1.41 0.65
N TYR A 164 -0.58 -1.25 0.08
CA TYR A 164 -0.30 -0.24 -0.95
C TYR A 164 -1.12 -0.42 -2.23
N LEU A 165 -1.41 -1.67 -2.64
CA LEU A 165 -2.22 -1.92 -3.83
C LEU A 165 -3.70 -1.64 -3.56
N LEU A 166 -4.18 -1.90 -2.34
CA LEU A 166 -5.51 -1.46 -1.91
C LEU A 166 -5.61 0.07 -1.91
N ALA A 167 -4.61 0.77 -1.37
CA ALA A 167 -4.59 2.23 -1.39
C ALA A 167 -4.64 2.78 -2.82
N GLU A 168 -3.91 2.16 -3.74
CA GLU A 168 -3.92 2.52 -5.15
C GLU A 168 -5.28 2.26 -5.82
N TYR A 169 -5.89 1.10 -5.57
CA TYR A 169 -7.25 0.78 -6.00
C TYR A 169 -8.27 1.82 -5.52
N LEU A 170 -8.21 2.19 -4.24
CA LEU A 170 -9.13 3.16 -3.64
C LEU A 170 -9.01 4.57 -4.23
N ARG A 171 -7.79 5.02 -4.58
CA ARG A 171 -7.57 6.30 -5.27
C ARG A 171 -8.24 6.30 -6.63
N ARG A 172 -8.08 5.24 -7.41
CA ARG A 172 -8.65 5.11 -8.76
C ARG A 172 -10.18 5.14 -8.77
N ILE A 173 -10.83 4.38 -7.88
CA ILE A 173 -12.28 4.40 -7.78
C ILE A 173 -12.80 5.74 -7.23
N GLY A 174 -12.01 6.44 -6.41
CA GLY A 174 -12.30 7.80 -5.95
C GLY A 174 -12.29 8.80 -7.11
N ASP A 175 -11.26 8.77 -7.95
CA ASP A 175 -11.13 9.64 -9.12
C ASP A 175 -12.21 9.36 -10.18
N ALA A 176 -12.56 8.09 -10.38
CA ALA A 176 -13.64 7.71 -11.30
C ALA A 176 -15.02 8.25 -10.89
N THR A 177 -15.25 8.37 -9.59
CA THR A 177 -16.51 8.93 -9.04
C THR A 177 -16.55 10.46 -9.15
N CYS A 178 -15.41 11.12 -9.32
CA CYS A 178 -15.27 12.58 -9.43
C CYS A 178 -15.28 13.08 -10.89
N ARG A 179 -15.31 12.18 -11.90
CA ARG A 179 -15.51 12.57 -13.31
C ARG A 179 -17.01 12.70 -13.59
N PRO A 180 -17.53 13.90 -13.84
CA PRO A 180 -18.89 14.04 -14.36
C PRO A 180 -19.00 13.32 -15.70
N LEU A 181 -20.02 12.50 -15.85
CA LEU A 181 -20.41 11.96 -17.16
C LEU A 181 -20.70 13.16 -18.08
N LEU A 182 -19.79 13.44 -19.01
CA LEU A 182 -20.04 14.34 -20.15
C LEU A 182 -20.78 13.58 -21.24
#